data_0172721a48f5a72c8f72f9fb4dd04b50
#
_entry.id   0172721a48f5a72c8f72f9fb4dd04b50
#
_cell.length_a   1.000
_cell.length_b   1.000
_cell.length_c   1.000
_cell.angle_alpha   90.00
_cell.angle_beta   90.00
_cell.angle_gamma   90.00
#
_symmetry.space_group_name_H-M   'P 1'
#
loop_
_entity.id
_entity.type
_entity.pdbx_description
1 polymer ?
#
loop_
_entity_poly.entity_id
_entity_poly.type
_entity_poly.pdbx_seq_one_letter_code
_entity_poly.pdbx_strand_id
1 'polypeptide(L)' 'MSKNYYDLLKVHRHATEDEIRKAYKKAALIHHPDKGGDEEMFKKITLAHTILSDAKQRTNYNRECERTGA' A
#
# COMPACT_ATOMS: atom_id res chain seq x y z
N MET A 1 13.26 1.97 10.97
CA MET A 1 12.71 1.28 9.80
C MET A 1 11.30 1.76 9.52
N SER A 2 11.13 2.48 8.45
CA SER A 2 9.82 2.98 8.08
C SER A 2 9.06 1.93 7.26
N LYS A 3 7.85 1.63 7.72
CA LYS A 3 6.95 0.81 6.92
C LYS A 3 6.26 1.72 5.93
N ASN A 4 6.70 1.66 4.68
CA ASN A 4 6.07 2.45 3.64
C ASN A 4 4.88 1.71 3.04
N TYR A 5 4.17 2.36 2.13
CA TYR A 5 2.98 1.77 1.53
C TYR A 5 3.29 0.50 0.74
N TYR A 6 4.46 0.43 0.13
CA TYR A 6 4.86 -0.78 -0.60
C TYR A 6 5.03 -1.96 0.36
N ASP A 7 5.63 -1.72 1.53
CA ASP A 7 5.79 -2.76 2.55
C ASP A 7 4.44 -3.23 3.09
N LEU A 8 3.51 -2.31 3.25
CA LEU A 8 2.17 -2.65 3.74
C LEU A 8 1.47 -3.62 2.80
N LEU A 9 1.64 -3.42 1.50
CA LEU A 9 1.05 -4.29 0.48
C LEU A 9 1.97 -5.45 0.09
N LYS A 10 3.19 -5.47 0.63
CA LYS A 10 4.19 -6.50 0.31
C LYS A 10 4.50 -6.56 -1.19
N VAL A 11 4.65 -5.39 -1.80
CA VAL A 11 5.00 -5.27 -3.21
C VAL A 11 6.31 -4.52 -3.36
N HIS A 12 6.94 -4.69 -4.50
CA HIS A 12 8.16 -3.98 -4.83
C HIS A 12 7.84 -2.51 -5.14
N ARG A 13 8.79 -1.61 -4.88
CA ARG A 13 8.58 -0.18 -5.15
C ARG A 13 8.36 0.11 -6.64
N HIS A 14 8.76 -0.80 -7.52
CA HIS A 14 8.53 -0.69 -8.96
C HIS A 14 7.38 -1.57 -9.43
N ALA A 15 6.53 -2.04 -8.51
CA ALA A 15 5.39 -2.87 -8.85
C ALA A 15 4.45 -2.14 -9.81
N THR A 16 3.87 -2.88 -10.73
CA THR A 16 2.89 -2.30 -11.65
C THR A 16 1.58 -2.04 -10.92
N GLU A 17 0.73 -1.22 -11.55
CA GLU A 17 -0.59 -0.94 -11.00
C GLU A 17 -1.39 -2.22 -10.78
N ASP A 18 -1.26 -3.17 -11.70
CA ASP A 18 -1.92 -4.47 -11.60
C ASP A 18 -1.43 -5.26 -10.40
N GLU A 19 -0.12 -5.28 -10.20
CA GLU A 19 0.48 -5.97 -9.06
C GLU A 19 0.02 -5.36 -7.73
N ILE A 20 -0.05 -4.04 -7.69
CA ILE A 20 -0.51 -3.32 -6.49
C ILE A 20 -1.96 -3.68 -6.20
N ARG A 21 -2.80 -3.70 -7.21
CA ARG A 21 -4.21 -4.03 -7.04
C ARG A 21 -4.40 -5.46 -6.56
N LYS A 22 -3.67 -6.41 -7.14
CA LYS A 22 -3.74 -7.81 -6.71
C LYS A 22 -3.26 -7.97 -5.27
N ALA A 23 -2.17 -7.28 -4.92
CA ALA A 23 -1.65 -7.31 -3.57
C ALA A 23 -2.66 -6.75 -2.57
N TYR A 24 -3.33 -5.65 -2.95
CA TYR A 24 -4.36 -5.07 -2.10
C TYR A 24 -5.51 -6.05 -1.85
N LYS A 25 -6.00 -6.68 -2.92
CA LYS A 25 -7.10 -7.65 -2.79
C LYS A 25 -6.72 -8.78 -1.84
N LYS A 26 -5.51 -9.29 -1.97
CA LYS A 26 -5.03 -10.37 -1.12
C LYS A 26 -4.93 -9.90 0.34
N ALA A 27 -4.35 -8.74 0.55
CA ALA A 27 -4.20 -8.18 1.89
C ALA A 27 -5.57 -7.87 2.51
N ALA A 28 -6.50 -7.36 1.71
CA ALA A 28 -7.83 -7.05 2.19
C ALA A 28 -8.57 -8.30 2.68
N LEU A 29 -8.37 -9.43 2.00
CA LEU A 29 -8.99 -10.69 2.43
C LEU A 29 -8.42 -11.15 3.77
N ILE A 30 -7.14 -10.92 4.00
CA ILE A 30 -6.48 -11.32 5.24
C ILE A 30 -6.91 -10.42 6.40
N HIS A 31 -7.02 -9.12 6.15
CA HIS A 31 -7.25 -8.13 7.21
C HIS A 31 -8.68 -7.60 7.27
N HIS A 32 -9.61 -8.23 6.55
CA HIS A 32 -10.99 -7.75 6.53
C HIS A 32 -11.62 -7.88 7.93
N PRO A 33 -12.23 -6.80 8.45
CA PRO A 33 -12.83 -6.82 9.79
C PRO A 33 -13.89 -7.89 9.98
N ASP A 34 -14.67 -8.17 8.94
CA ASP A 34 -15.73 -9.18 8.99
C ASP A 34 -15.16 -10.58 9.17
N LYS A 35 -13.90 -10.77 8.83
CA LYS A 35 -13.23 -12.07 8.97
C LYS A 35 -12.29 -12.10 10.17
N GLY A 36 -12.47 -11.19 11.10
CA GLY A 36 -11.65 -11.13 12.29
C GLY A 36 -10.30 -10.47 12.08
N GLY A 37 -10.12 -9.78 10.97
CA GLY A 37 -8.89 -9.04 10.69
C GLY A 37 -8.79 -7.75 11.49
N ASP A 38 -7.63 -7.13 11.43
CA ASP A 38 -7.35 -5.88 12.13
C ASP A 38 -7.89 -4.70 11.31
N GLU A 39 -8.87 -3.99 11.89
CA GLU A 39 -9.47 -2.84 11.23
C GLU A 39 -8.45 -1.74 10.93
N GLU A 40 -7.52 -1.49 11.84
CA GLU A 40 -6.48 -0.48 11.60
C GLU A 40 -5.60 -0.85 10.43
N MET A 41 -5.21 -2.10 10.35
CA MET A 41 -4.38 -2.59 9.26
C MET A 41 -5.15 -2.51 7.94
N PHE A 42 -6.44 -2.84 7.97
CA PHE A 42 -7.30 -2.73 6.79
C PHE A 42 -7.33 -1.29 6.27
N LYS A 43 -7.47 -0.32 7.17
CA LYS A 43 -7.48 1.08 6.78
C LYS A 43 -6.15 1.50 6.18
N LYS A 44 -5.05 1.01 6.73
CA LYS A 44 -3.71 1.33 6.24
C LYS A 44 -3.48 0.77 4.83
N ILE A 45 -3.87 -0.48 4.59
CA ILE A 45 -3.68 -1.07 3.26
C ILE A 45 -4.60 -0.43 2.24
N THR A 46 -5.80 -0.01 2.65
CA THR A 46 -6.71 0.71 1.76
C THR A 46 -6.11 2.05 1.34
N LEU A 47 -5.55 2.78 2.30
CA LEU A 47 -4.88 4.03 2.00
C LEU A 47 -3.67 3.81 1.09
N ALA A 48 -2.88 2.79 1.37
CA ALA A 48 -1.72 2.46 0.55
C ALA A 48 -2.14 2.20 -0.90
N HIS A 49 -3.19 1.40 -1.09
CA HIS A 49 -3.70 1.11 -2.41
C HIS A 49 -4.19 2.37 -3.12
N THR A 50 -4.92 3.23 -2.40
CA THR A 50 -5.45 4.47 -2.95
C THR A 50 -4.31 5.36 -3.46
N ILE A 51 -3.27 5.52 -2.66
CA ILE A 51 -2.11 6.36 -3.02
C ILE A 51 -1.32 5.74 -4.17
N LEU A 52 -1.04 4.45 -4.09
CA LEU A 52 -0.18 3.79 -5.05
C LEU A 52 -0.86 3.50 -6.39
N SER A 53 -2.19 3.46 -6.41
CA SER A 53 -2.92 3.23 -7.67
C SER A 53 -3.18 4.52 -8.44
N ASP A 54 -2.98 5.68 -7.82
CA ASP A 54 -3.10 6.97 -8.50
C ASP A 54 -1.71 7.41 -8.93
N ALA A 55 -1.48 7.50 -10.24
CA ALA A 55 -0.17 7.83 -10.79
C ALA A 55 0.40 9.13 -10.22
N LYS A 56 -0.44 10.14 -10.07
CA LYS A 56 -0.02 11.43 -9.54
C LYS A 56 0.38 11.34 -8.07
N GLN A 57 -0.46 10.71 -7.25
CA GLN A 57 -0.17 10.55 -5.84
C GLN A 57 1.01 9.63 -5.61
N ARG A 58 1.12 8.57 -6.42
CA ARG A 58 2.25 7.65 -6.34
C ARG A 58 3.56 8.39 -6.64
N THR A 59 3.57 9.23 -7.67
CA THR A 59 4.76 10.02 -8.00
C THR A 59 5.14 10.94 -6.85
N ASN A 60 4.17 11.63 -6.25
CA ASN A 60 4.40 12.50 -5.12
C ASN A 60 4.93 11.73 -3.92
N TYR A 61 4.35 10.57 -3.65
CA TYR A 61 4.77 9.74 -2.55
C TYR A 61 6.21 9.24 -2.75
N ASN A 62 6.54 8.78 -3.96
CA ASN A 62 7.88 8.32 -4.25
C ASN A 62 8.90 9.44 -4.10
N ARG A 63 8.54 10.64 -4.53
CA ARG A 63 9.42 11.81 -4.40
C ARG A 63 9.67 12.14 -2.93
N GLU A 64 8.64 12.07 -2.11
CA GLU A 64 8.79 12.30 -0.67
C GLU A 64 9.69 11.26 -0.03
N CYS A 65 9.51 9.99 -0.40
CA CYS A 65 10.35 8.92 0.13
C CYS A 65 11.82 9.13 -0.24
N GLU A 66 12.08 9.53 -1.47
CA GLU A 66 13.46 9.78 -1.91
C GLU A 66 14.07 10.98 -1.18
N ARG A 67 13.27 12.02 -0.96
CA ARG A 67 13.73 13.23 -0.30
C ARG A 67 14.06 13.01 1.17
N THR A 68 13.32 12.12 1.83
CA THR A 68 13.53 11.82 3.24
C THR A 68 14.52 10.68 3.47
N GLY A 69 15.02 10.08 2.41
CA GLY A 69 15.94 8.97 2.50
C GLY A 69 15.29 7.67 2.95
N ALA A 70 13.99 7.60 2.87
CA ALA A 70 13.24 6.42 3.31
C ALA A 70 13.20 5.35 2.22
#